data_7e78e0e7fa3ab63c167ae363a54424e1
#
_entry.id   7e78e0e7fa3ab63c167ae363a54424e1
#
_cell.length_a   1.000
_cell.length_b   1.000
_cell.length_c   1.000
_cell.angle_alpha   90.00
_cell.angle_beta   90.00
_cell.angle_gamma   90.00
#
_symmetry.space_group_name_H-M   'P 1'
#
loop_
_entity.id
_entity.type
_entity.pdbx_description
1 polymer ?
#
loop_
_entity_poly.entity_id
_entity_poly.type
_entity_poly.pdbx_seq_one_letter_code
_entity_poly.pdbx_strand_id
1 'polypeptide(L)'
;MSAQLSDIDLVLVDKWQHNFPLVPKPFNLIARETGVDALDAISSYERLVANGVISRIGAVLAPNTVSASCLAAVSAPPHFVETAAQLINDEPGVNHNYLRENDLNIWFVVVERDRATLEATLARIEQNTNLVVHAFRMEKAFHLDLGFSLTEQRLEKKTPVLPPVDMSVLEPGDINLLEKLSDGIPLSDRPFLRIALKLGRSETTVLERLKVLQDAGIIRRFGVVVRHRSIGYKANAMTVWNVRDEHIDDVGAIFSADPMVSLCYQRNREMPLWPYNLYTMTHANSREEALKVINRLSTTATQHVMSSDVLFSTKCFKQRGARLSRSVGVSA
;
A
#
# COMPACT_ATOMS: atom_id res chain seq x y z
N MET A 1 -22.90 -1.07 -1.16
CA MET A 1 -23.27 -2.51 -0.98
C MET A 1 -21.97 -3.28 -0.93
N SER A 2 -21.68 -4.03 0.14
CA SER A 2 -20.54 -4.95 0.16
C SER A 2 -20.82 -6.06 -0.87
N ALA A 3 -19.86 -6.33 -1.76
CA ALA A 3 -19.99 -7.45 -2.69
C ALA A 3 -20.10 -8.74 -1.86
N GLN A 4 -21.15 -9.50 -2.09
CA GLN A 4 -21.33 -10.80 -1.44
C GLN A 4 -20.34 -11.76 -2.11
N LEU A 5 -19.26 -12.12 -1.39
CA LEU A 5 -18.24 -13.04 -1.86
C LEU A 5 -18.73 -14.46 -1.67
N SER A 6 -18.53 -15.34 -2.66
CA SER A 6 -18.73 -16.77 -2.51
C SER A 6 -17.59 -17.38 -1.68
N ASP A 7 -17.77 -18.58 -1.15
CA ASP A 7 -16.72 -19.29 -0.40
C ASP A 7 -15.45 -19.48 -1.24
N ILE A 8 -15.58 -19.70 -2.53
CA ILE A 8 -14.47 -19.78 -3.47
C ILE A 8 -13.77 -18.43 -3.63
N ASP A 9 -14.52 -17.32 -3.71
CA ASP A 9 -13.92 -15.98 -3.78
C ASP A 9 -13.12 -15.69 -2.53
N LEU A 10 -13.62 -16.04 -1.36
CA LEU A 10 -12.91 -15.88 -0.09
C LEU A 10 -11.57 -16.63 -0.10
N VAL A 11 -11.57 -17.90 -0.53
CA VAL A 11 -10.35 -18.72 -0.62
C VAL A 11 -9.37 -18.11 -1.64
N LEU A 12 -9.84 -17.74 -2.83
CA LEU A 12 -9.00 -17.14 -3.88
C LEU A 12 -8.38 -15.81 -3.44
N VAL A 13 -9.11 -15.01 -2.70
CA VAL A 13 -8.62 -13.71 -2.22
C VAL A 13 -7.72 -13.89 -1.00
N ASP A 14 -8.09 -14.70 -0.01
CA ASP A 14 -7.35 -14.80 1.25
C ASP A 14 -6.02 -15.53 1.09
N LYS A 15 -6.04 -16.70 0.47
CA LYS A 15 -4.86 -17.57 0.34
C LYS A 15 -3.75 -16.96 -0.50
N TRP A 16 -4.09 -16.24 -1.56
CA TRP A 16 -3.13 -15.75 -2.55
C TRP A 16 -2.78 -14.27 -2.44
N GLN A 17 -3.10 -13.64 -1.33
CA GLN A 17 -2.56 -12.31 -1.01
C GLN A 17 -1.03 -12.34 -0.86
N HIS A 18 -0.52 -13.45 -0.33
CA HIS A 18 0.91 -13.77 -0.22
C HIS A 18 1.20 -15.04 -1.05
N ASN A 19 2.44 -15.18 -1.46
CA ASN A 19 2.93 -16.41 -2.12
C ASN A 19 2.13 -16.82 -3.37
N PHE A 20 1.67 -15.85 -4.16
CA PHE A 20 1.09 -16.15 -5.47
C PHE A 20 2.09 -16.96 -6.32
N PRO A 21 1.68 -18.04 -7.02
CA PRO A 21 2.60 -18.93 -7.70
C PRO A 21 3.40 -18.24 -8.80
N LEU A 22 4.72 -18.22 -8.67
CA LEU A 22 5.64 -17.69 -9.69
C LEU A 22 6.06 -18.80 -10.65
N VAL A 23 5.11 -19.28 -11.44
CA VAL A 23 5.26 -20.34 -12.42
C VAL A 23 4.59 -19.94 -13.74
N PRO A 24 4.92 -20.57 -14.89
CA PRO A 24 4.35 -20.18 -16.20
C PRO A 24 2.82 -20.20 -16.24
N LYS A 25 2.17 -21.16 -15.56
CA LYS A 25 0.72 -21.33 -15.50
C LYS A 25 0.21 -21.30 -14.04
N PRO A 26 0.22 -20.13 -13.40
CA PRO A 26 -0.08 -20.02 -11.96
C PRO A 26 -1.53 -20.44 -11.64
N PHE A 27 -2.47 -20.15 -12.54
CA PHE A 27 -3.88 -20.47 -12.31
C PHE A 27 -4.16 -21.97 -12.35
N ASN A 28 -3.35 -22.79 -13.04
CA ASN A 28 -3.45 -24.23 -12.98
C ASN A 28 -3.05 -24.79 -11.59
N LEU A 29 -2.07 -24.15 -10.94
CA LEU A 29 -1.68 -24.53 -9.58
C LEU A 29 -2.79 -24.13 -8.59
N ILE A 30 -3.32 -22.92 -8.72
CA ILE A 30 -4.43 -22.41 -7.92
C ILE A 30 -5.64 -23.34 -8.06
N ALA A 31 -5.99 -23.74 -9.28
CA ALA A 31 -7.06 -24.65 -9.59
C ALA A 31 -6.93 -25.99 -8.84
N ARG A 32 -5.73 -26.59 -8.89
CA ARG A 32 -5.44 -27.87 -8.18
C ARG A 32 -5.60 -27.75 -6.68
N GLU A 33 -5.23 -26.60 -6.09
CA GLU A 33 -5.27 -26.39 -4.64
C GLU A 33 -6.64 -25.98 -4.13
N THR A 34 -7.51 -25.46 -5.00
CA THR A 34 -8.85 -24.98 -4.63
C THR A 34 -9.98 -25.89 -5.14
N GLY A 35 -9.66 -26.84 -6.02
CA GLY A 35 -10.64 -27.73 -6.62
C GLY A 35 -11.53 -27.11 -7.69
N VAL A 36 -11.19 -25.89 -8.17
CA VAL A 36 -11.88 -25.20 -9.28
C VAL A 36 -11.13 -25.38 -10.58
N ASP A 37 -11.79 -25.14 -11.73
CA ASP A 37 -11.08 -25.09 -13.02
C ASP A 37 -10.21 -23.81 -13.12
N ALA A 38 -9.13 -23.88 -13.91
CA ALA A 38 -8.22 -22.76 -14.08
C ALA A 38 -8.87 -21.54 -14.77
N LEU A 39 -9.78 -21.78 -15.72
CA LEU A 39 -10.54 -20.71 -16.38
C LEU A 39 -11.56 -20.10 -15.43
N ASP A 40 -12.18 -20.90 -14.57
CA ASP A 40 -13.11 -20.41 -13.54
C ASP A 40 -12.36 -19.55 -12.50
N ALA A 41 -11.15 -19.94 -12.11
CA ALA A 41 -10.30 -19.13 -11.24
C ALA A 41 -9.95 -17.78 -11.88
N ILE A 42 -9.57 -17.76 -13.17
CA ILE A 42 -9.31 -16.53 -13.92
C ILE A 42 -10.56 -15.66 -13.98
N SER A 43 -11.70 -16.23 -14.37
CA SER A 43 -12.99 -15.50 -14.46
C SER A 43 -13.44 -14.94 -13.10
N SER A 44 -13.18 -15.67 -12.00
CA SER A 44 -13.43 -15.18 -10.64
C SER A 44 -12.56 -13.96 -10.32
N TYR A 45 -11.27 -13.99 -10.63
CA TYR A 45 -10.41 -12.82 -10.43
C TYR A 45 -10.81 -11.64 -11.32
N GLU A 46 -11.19 -11.85 -12.58
CA GLU A 46 -11.71 -10.79 -13.46
C GLU A 46 -12.95 -10.13 -12.86
N ARG A 47 -13.91 -10.93 -12.39
CA ARG A 47 -15.12 -10.45 -11.71
C ARG A 47 -14.77 -9.68 -10.43
N LEU A 48 -13.83 -10.17 -9.61
CA LEU A 48 -13.41 -9.51 -8.38
C LEU A 48 -12.71 -8.17 -8.64
N VAL A 49 -11.95 -8.06 -9.74
CA VAL A 49 -11.38 -6.79 -10.20
C VAL A 49 -12.49 -5.84 -10.66
N ALA A 50 -13.39 -6.31 -11.51
CA ALA A 50 -14.50 -5.50 -12.04
C ALA A 50 -15.41 -4.95 -10.93
N ASN A 51 -15.68 -5.77 -9.90
CA ASN A 51 -16.47 -5.38 -8.73
C ASN A 51 -15.67 -4.56 -7.70
N GLY A 52 -14.38 -4.31 -7.94
CA GLY A 52 -13.55 -3.50 -7.07
C GLY A 52 -13.21 -4.15 -5.71
N VAL A 53 -13.33 -5.47 -5.58
CA VAL A 53 -12.92 -6.23 -4.37
C VAL A 53 -11.40 -6.32 -4.30
N ILE A 54 -10.78 -6.65 -5.43
CA ILE A 54 -9.33 -6.61 -5.56
C ILE A 54 -8.93 -5.51 -6.55
N SER A 55 -7.75 -4.96 -6.38
CA SER A 55 -7.22 -3.96 -7.31
C SER A 55 -6.45 -4.60 -8.45
N ARG A 56 -5.71 -5.65 -8.14
CA ARG A 56 -4.85 -6.41 -9.08
C ARG A 56 -4.26 -7.66 -8.42
N ILE A 57 -3.61 -8.50 -9.22
CA ILE A 57 -2.60 -9.46 -8.75
C ILE A 57 -1.25 -8.93 -9.20
N GLY A 58 -0.29 -8.73 -8.28
CA GLY A 58 0.98 -8.12 -8.65
C GLY A 58 1.94 -7.89 -7.50
N ALA A 59 3.01 -7.15 -7.79
CA ALA A 59 4.05 -6.83 -6.83
C ALA A 59 3.66 -5.67 -5.90
N VAL A 60 4.05 -5.80 -4.64
CA VAL A 60 4.15 -4.72 -3.65
C VAL A 60 5.63 -4.51 -3.37
N LEU A 61 6.14 -3.34 -3.70
CA LEU A 61 7.56 -3.02 -3.61
C LEU A 61 7.93 -2.49 -2.23
N ALA A 62 9.19 -2.66 -1.86
CA ALA A 62 9.74 -1.99 -0.70
C ALA A 62 9.72 -0.47 -0.93
N PRO A 63 9.27 0.32 0.04
CA PRO A 63 9.23 1.77 -0.10
C PRO A 63 10.63 2.35 -0.32
N ASN A 64 10.71 3.45 -1.11
CA ASN A 64 11.94 4.21 -1.35
C ASN A 64 13.12 3.37 -1.90
N THR A 65 12.83 2.32 -2.66
CA THR A 65 13.84 1.50 -3.36
C THR A 65 14.00 1.97 -4.80
N VAL A 66 13.04 1.60 -5.66
CA VAL A 66 13.04 1.93 -7.09
C VAL A 66 12.18 3.15 -7.42
N SER A 67 11.71 3.84 -6.38
CA SER A 67 10.87 5.04 -6.48
C SER A 67 11.05 5.89 -5.22
N ALA A 68 10.77 7.17 -5.31
CA ALA A 68 10.62 8.05 -4.17
C ALA A 68 9.16 8.17 -3.78
N SER A 69 8.84 8.09 -2.50
CA SER A 69 7.47 8.24 -2.01
C SER A 69 7.39 9.17 -0.81
N CYS A 70 6.26 9.87 -0.71
CA CYS A 70 5.96 10.74 0.41
C CYS A 70 4.48 10.64 0.79
N LEU A 71 4.20 10.61 2.09
CA LEU A 71 2.89 10.94 2.62
C LEU A 71 2.87 12.46 2.79
N ALA A 72 1.86 13.11 2.25
CA ALA A 72 1.71 14.55 2.38
C ALA A 72 0.30 14.91 2.84
N ALA A 73 0.16 16.11 3.39
CA ALA A 73 -1.13 16.63 3.80
C ALA A 73 -1.25 18.13 3.53
N VAL A 74 -2.48 18.58 3.35
CA VAL A 74 -2.85 20.00 3.29
C VAL A 74 -4.03 20.26 4.22
N SER A 75 -4.16 21.52 4.67
CA SER A 75 -5.34 22.03 5.37
C SER A 75 -6.20 22.78 4.37
N ALA A 76 -7.31 22.18 3.95
CA ALA A 76 -8.25 22.77 3.01
C ALA A 76 -9.52 23.28 3.74
N PRO A 77 -9.95 24.54 3.52
CA PRO A 77 -11.20 25.01 4.12
C PRO A 77 -12.40 24.21 3.56
N PRO A 78 -13.50 24.06 4.33
CA PRO A 78 -14.59 23.15 3.98
C PRO A 78 -15.17 23.34 2.55
N HIS A 79 -15.29 24.58 2.12
CA HIS A 79 -15.83 24.91 0.79
C HIS A 79 -14.88 24.58 -0.37
N PHE A 80 -13.60 24.33 -0.08
CA PHE A 80 -12.56 24.07 -1.09
C PHE A 80 -12.05 22.62 -1.11
N VAL A 81 -12.48 21.78 -0.16
CA VAL A 81 -12.01 20.39 0.00
C VAL A 81 -12.13 19.58 -1.29
N GLU A 82 -13.28 19.62 -1.96
CA GLU A 82 -13.50 18.83 -3.18
C GLU A 82 -12.61 19.32 -4.33
N THR A 83 -12.48 20.60 -4.50
CA THR A 83 -11.62 21.21 -5.53
C THR A 83 -10.15 20.90 -5.28
N ALA A 84 -9.68 21.08 -4.05
CA ALA A 84 -8.30 20.75 -3.67
C ALA A 84 -8.00 19.26 -3.89
N ALA A 85 -8.93 18.38 -3.48
CA ALA A 85 -8.78 16.96 -3.68
C ALA A 85 -8.70 16.58 -5.17
N GLN A 86 -9.46 17.24 -6.03
CA GLN A 86 -9.40 17.02 -7.49
C GLN A 86 -8.07 17.49 -8.06
N LEU A 87 -7.62 18.70 -7.74
CA LEU A 87 -6.32 19.23 -8.18
C LEU A 87 -5.16 18.32 -7.76
N ILE A 88 -5.21 17.79 -6.53
CA ILE A 88 -4.24 16.80 -6.04
C ILE A 88 -4.35 15.50 -6.84
N ASN A 89 -5.57 15.05 -7.16
CA ASN A 89 -5.79 13.82 -7.92
C ASN A 89 -5.31 13.91 -9.37
N ASP A 90 -5.24 15.10 -9.94
CA ASP A 90 -4.80 15.32 -11.33
C ASP A 90 -3.30 15.08 -11.50
N GLU A 91 -2.52 15.14 -10.39
CA GLU A 91 -1.12 14.75 -10.42
C GLU A 91 -0.97 13.23 -10.62
N PRO A 92 -0.23 12.79 -11.68
CA PRO A 92 -0.08 11.37 -12.01
C PRO A 92 0.57 10.54 -10.89
N GLY A 93 1.50 11.13 -10.14
CA GLY A 93 2.21 10.49 -9.03
C GLY A 93 1.33 10.25 -7.79
N VAL A 94 0.19 10.95 -7.66
CA VAL A 94 -0.74 10.74 -6.54
C VAL A 94 -1.51 9.44 -6.72
N ASN A 95 -1.34 8.51 -5.81
CA ASN A 95 -1.97 7.19 -5.87
C ASN A 95 -3.02 6.94 -4.77
N HIS A 96 -2.92 7.66 -3.66
CA HIS A 96 -3.91 7.64 -2.57
C HIS A 96 -4.25 9.07 -2.19
N ASN A 97 -5.54 9.33 -1.90
CA ASN A 97 -6.01 10.63 -1.43
C ASN A 97 -7.27 10.44 -0.58
N TYR A 98 -7.22 10.95 0.66
CA TYR A 98 -8.27 10.76 1.65
C TYR A 98 -8.58 12.05 2.39
N LEU A 99 -9.87 12.28 2.66
CA LEU A 99 -10.31 13.22 3.69
C LEU A 99 -10.25 12.55 5.05
N ARG A 100 -9.66 13.23 6.04
CA ARG A 100 -9.53 12.75 7.42
C ARG A 100 -10.01 13.79 8.41
N GLU A 101 -10.44 13.32 9.58
CA GLU A 101 -10.83 14.15 10.72
C GLU A 101 -9.57 14.72 11.39
N ASN A 102 -9.14 15.90 10.97
CA ASN A 102 -8.02 16.68 11.52
C ASN A 102 -7.97 18.05 10.83
N ASP A 103 -7.23 19.01 11.36
CA ASP A 103 -6.98 20.31 10.72
C ASP A 103 -6.18 20.15 9.43
N LEU A 104 -5.16 19.28 9.41
CA LEU A 104 -4.60 18.75 8.18
C LEU A 104 -5.56 17.68 7.67
N ASN A 105 -6.50 18.07 6.80
CA ASN A 105 -7.67 17.25 6.52
C ASN A 105 -7.59 16.45 5.21
N ILE A 106 -6.78 16.85 4.22
CA ILE A 106 -6.55 16.07 2.99
C ILE A 106 -5.18 15.42 3.07
N TRP A 107 -5.16 14.08 3.08
CA TRP A 107 -3.95 13.26 3.18
C TRP A 107 -3.76 12.44 1.93
N PHE A 108 -2.60 12.56 1.30
CA PHE A 108 -2.32 11.89 0.03
C PHE A 108 -0.92 11.29 -0.01
N VAL A 109 -0.75 10.27 -0.84
CA VAL A 109 0.55 9.62 -1.09
C VAL A 109 0.96 9.91 -2.52
N VAL A 110 2.16 10.47 -2.66
CA VAL A 110 2.83 10.70 -3.93
C VAL A 110 3.92 9.66 -4.10
N VAL A 111 4.01 9.06 -5.28
CA VAL A 111 5.08 8.13 -5.67
C VAL A 111 5.61 8.58 -7.02
N GLU A 112 6.91 8.84 -7.09
CA GLU A 112 7.62 9.30 -8.28
C GLU A 112 8.87 8.45 -8.51
N ARG A 113 9.44 8.53 -9.71
CA ARG A 113 10.64 7.76 -10.08
C ARG A 113 11.86 8.11 -9.22
N ASP A 114 11.98 9.36 -8.79
CA ASP A 114 13.09 9.89 -8.01
C ASP A 114 12.66 11.05 -7.11
N ARG A 115 13.57 11.46 -6.21
CA ARG A 115 13.30 12.51 -5.24
C ARG A 115 13.08 13.88 -5.89
N ALA A 116 13.81 14.20 -6.95
CA ALA A 116 13.67 15.50 -7.63
C ALA A 116 12.29 15.64 -8.27
N THR A 117 11.80 14.60 -8.93
CA THR A 117 10.46 14.55 -9.50
C THR A 117 9.39 14.60 -8.40
N LEU A 118 9.61 13.92 -7.26
CA LEU A 118 8.71 13.98 -6.11
C LEU A 118 8.58 15.41 -5.56
N GLU A 119 9.68 16.10 -5.31
CA GLU A 119 9.66 17.48 -4.82
C GLU A 119 8.98 18.44 -5.83
N ALA A 120 9.24 18.24 -7.12
CA ALA A 120 8.56 19.02 -8.17
C ALA A 120 7.05 18.78 -8.19
N THR A 121 6.60 17.52 -7.96
CA THR A 121 5.17 17.20 -7.87
C THR A 121 4.52 17.84 -6.64
N LEU A 122 5.18 17.82 -5.47
CA LEU A 122 4.67 18.47 -4.27
C LEU A 122 4.57 20.00 -4.47
N ALA A 123 5.59 20.63 -5.09
CA ALA A 123 5.56 22.05 -5.40
C ALA A 123 4.43 22.44 -6.39
N ARG A 124 4.17 21.62 -7.41
CA ARG A 124 3.03 21.85 -8.32
C ARG A 124 1.67 21.73 -7.60
N ILE A 125 1.54 20.75 -6.68
CA ILE A 125 0.31 20.63 -5.86
C ILE A 125 0.12 21.90 -5.02
N GLU A 126 1.16 22.39 -4.37
CA GLU A 126 1.13 23.63 -3.57
C GLU A 126 0.73 24.82 -4.43
N GLN A 127 1.34 24.97 -5.60
CA GLN A 127 1.03 26.04 -6.55
C GLN A 127 -0.42 25.96 -7.08
N ASN A 128 -0.88 24.77 -7.47
CA ASN A 128 -2.20 24.59 -8.06
C ASN A 128 -3.34 24.73 -7.04
N THR A 129 -3.11 24.32 -5.80
CA THR A 129 -4.10 24.40 -4.73
C THR A 129 -4.03 25.71 -3.95
N ASN A 130 -2.91 26.41 -4.00
CA ASN A 130 -2.58 27.54 -3.13
C ASN A 130 -2.68 27.20 -1.63
N LEU A 131 -2.39 25.93 -1.28
CA LEU A 131 -2.35 25.42 0.09
C LEU A 131 -0.94 24.96 0.41
N VAL A 132 -0.47 25.21 1.64
CA VAL A 132 0.82 24.71 2.12
C VAL A 132 0.80 23.17 2.14
N VAL A 133 1.80 22.55 1.49
CA VAL A 133 1.94 21.09 1.44
C VAL A 133 2.93 20.65 2.52
N HIS A 134 2.43 19.92 3.50
CA HIS A 134 3.23 19.29 4.55
C HIS A 134 3.68 17.89 4.11
N ALA A 135 5.00 17.65 4.13
CA ALA A 135 5.61 16.45 3.56
C ALA A 135 6.22 15.54 4.64
N PHE A 136 5.58 14.42 4.91
CA PHE A 136 5.98 13.44 5.93
C PHE A 136 6.72 12.28 5.29
N ARG A 137 8.04 12.40 5.19
CA ARG A 137 8.91 11.38 4.58
C ARG A 137 9.09 10.21 5.51
N MET A 138 9.08 9.00 4.95
CA MET A 138 9.34 7.80 5.72
C MET A 138 10.83 7.67 6.02
N GLU A 139 11.16 7.55 7.31
CA GLU A 139 12.51 7.31 7.81
C GLU A 139 12.75 5.81 8.03
N LYS A 140 11.76 5.11 8.61
CA LYS A 140 11.84 3.70 8.91
C LYS A 140 10.48 3.01 8.78
N ALA A 141 10.45 1.82 8.21
CA ALA A 141 9.28 0.95 8.22
C ALA A 141 9.46 -0.15 9.27
N PHE A 142 8.55 -0.24 10.23
CA PHE A 142 8.50 -1.33 11.21
C PHE A 142 7.63 -2.48 10.74
N HIS A 143 6.50 -2.13 10.11
CA HIS A 143 5.56 -3.10 9.56
C HIS A 143 4.90 -2.57 8.30
N LEU A 144 4.86 -3.40 7.28
CA LEU A 144 4.22 -3.12 6.01
C LEU A 144 3.52 -4.39 5.54
N ASP A 145 2.30 -4.60 6.02
CA ASP A 145 1.47 -5.69 5.52
C ASP A 145 0.13 -5.15 5.05
N LEU A 146 -0.06 -5.19 3.74
CA LEU A 146 -1.31 -4.86 3.08
C LEU A 146 -2.15 -6.12 2.80
N GLY A 147 -1.82 -7.25 3.44
CA GLY A 147 -2.64 -8.45 3.47
C GLY A 147 -3.75 -8.30 4.50
N PHE A 148 -4.98 -8.59 4.10
CA PHE A 148 -6.15 -8.56 4.97
C PHE A 148 -6.73 -9.96 5.05
N SER A 149 -6.69 -10.61 6.23
CA SER A 149 -7.39 -11.86 6.41
C SER A 149 -8.89 -11.63 6.29
N LEU A 150 -9.56 -12.44 5.50
CA LEU A 150 -11.01 -12.44 5.31
C LEU A 150 -11.70 -13.45 6.25
N THR A 151 -10.92 -14.26 6.94
CA THR A 151 -11.40 -15.26 7.89
C THR A 151 -11.06 -14.87 9.32
N GLU A 152 -11.82 -15.36 10.30
CA GLU A 152 -11.64 -15.04 11.72
C GLU A 152 -10.31 -15.55 12.33
N GLN A 153 -9.52 -16.31 11.58
CA GLN A 153 -8.23 -16.88 12.03
C GLN A 153 -7.06 -15.87 12.09
N ARG A 154 -7.36 -14.59 12.24
CA ARG A 154 -6.37 -13.48 12.28
C ARG A 154 -5.43 -13.49 13.50
N LEU A 155 -5.63 -14.40 14.46
CA LEU A 155 -5.01 -14.36 15.78
C LEU A 155 -3.56 -14.83 15.83
N GLU A 156 -2.99 -15.39 14.76
CA GLU A 156 -1.58 -15.85 14.74
C GLU A 156 -0.78 -15.16 13.62
N LYS A 157 -0.66 -13.84 13.65
CA LYS A 157 0.30 -13.14 12.80
C LYS A 157 1.72 -13.31 13.36
N LYS A 158 2.47 -14.25 12.84
CA LYS A 158 3.93 -14.13 12.85
C LYS A 158 4.27 -13.00 11.90
N THR A 159 4.65 -11.83 12.42
CA THR A 159 5.21 -10.76 11.60
C THR A 159 6.45 -11.32 10.91
N PRO A 160 6.45 -11.54 9.58
CA PRO A 160 7.66 -12.01 8.93
C PRO A 160 8.73 -10.93 9.12
N VAL A 161 9.89 -11.32 9.62
CA VAL A 161 11.07 -10.44 9.61
C VAL A 161 11.37 -10.18 8.13
N LEU A 162 11.09 -8.96 7.69
CA LEU A 162 11.35 -8.59 6.30
C LEU A 162 12.87 -8.54 6.10
N PRO A 163 13.43 -9.23 5.10
CA PRO A 163 14.86 -9.15 4.82
C PRO A 163 15.25 -7.70 4.52
N PRO A 164 16.49 -7.29 4.84
CA PRO A 164 17.02 -6.02 4.39
C PRO A 164 16.93 -5.95 2.86
N VAL A 165 16.76 -4.74 2.32
CA VAL A 165 16.72 -4.56 0.87
C VAL A 165 18.12 -4.56 0.31
N ASP A 166 18.40 -5.46 -0.63
CA ASP A 166 19.64 -5.47 -1.40
C ASP A 166 19.40 -4.89 -2.80
N MET A 167 19.80 -3.62 -2.99
CA MET A 167 19.69 -2.93 -4.27
C MET A 167 20.78 -3.32 -5.26
N SER A 168 21.84 -4.02 -4.84
CA SER A 168 22.96 -4.40 -5.70
C SER A 168 22.59 -5.45 -6.75
N VAL A 169 21.47 -6.17 -6.54
CA VAL A 169 20.97 -7.19 -7.47
C VAL A 169 20.23 -6.62 -8.69
N LEU A 170 19.96 -5.29 -8.71
CA LEU A 170 19.23 -4.68 -9.82
C LEU A 170 20.02 -4.75 -11.14
N GLU A 171 19.34 -5.18 -12.18
CA GLU A 171 19.86 -5.25 -13.54
C GLU A 171 19.15 -4.26 -14.48
N PRO A 172 19.76 -3.90 -15.60
CA PRO A 172 19.12 -3.07 -16.62
C PRO A 172 17.77 -3.67 -17.05
N GLY A 173 16.73 -2.84 -16.99
CA GLY A 173 15.35 -3.24 -17.36
C GLY A 173 14.52 -3.86 -16.22
N ASP A 174 15.08 -4.07 -15.01
CA ASP A 174 14.28 -4.52 -13.87
C ASP A 174 13.28 -3.46 -13.42
N ILE A 175 13.61 -2.17 -13.55
CA ILE A 175 12.67 -1.08 -13.27
C ILE A 175 11.42 -1.22 -14.13
N ASN A 176 11.57 -1.47 -15.44
CA ASN A 176 10.44 -1.68 -16.35
C ASN A 176 9.64 -2.95 -15.99
N LEU A 177 10.32 -4.00 -15.52
CA LEU A 177 9.65 -5.20 -15.03
C LEU A 177 8.83 -4.91 -13.76
N LEU A 178 9.44 -4.24 -12.78
CA LEU A 178 8.78 -3.85 -11.52
C LEU A 178 7.58 -2.92 -11.75
N GLU A 179 7.66 -2.01 -12.72
CA GLU A 179 6.51 -1.18 -13.13
C GLU A 179 5.35 -2.05 -13.61
N LYS A 180 5.61 -2.98 -14.55
CA LYS A 180 4.57 -3.87 -15.08
C LYS A 180 3.95 -4.76 -14.01
N LEU A 181 4.76 -5.26 -13.10
CA LEU A 181 4.32 -6.09 -11.99
C LEU A 181 3.54 -5.30 -10.93
N SER A 182 3.86 -4.01 -10.76
CA SER A 182 3.14 -3.11 -9.87
C SER A 182 1.79 -2.67 -10.45
N ASP A 183 1.67 -2.60 -11.78
CA ASP A 183 0.37 -2.38 -12.45
C ASP A 183 -0.55 -3.62 -12.34
N GLY A 184 0.03 -4.81 -12.17
CA GLY A 184 -0.64 -6.09 -12.09
C GLY A 184 -0.39 -6.99 -13.29
N ILE A 185 -0.43 -8.32 -13.04
CA ILE A 185 -0.30 -9.31 -14.12
C ILE A 185 -1.60 -9.41 -14.92
N PRO A 186 -1.54 -9.69 -16.24
CA PRO A 186 -2.72 -10.01 -17.03
C PRO A 186 -3.40 -11.29 -16.50
N LEU A 187 -4.73 -11.26 -16.35
CA LEU A 187 -5.51 -12.43 -15.99
C LEU A 187 -5.66 -13.34 -17.24
N SER A 188 -4.73 -14.28 -17.38
CA SER A 188 -4.65 -15.18 -18.54
C SER A 188 -3.85 -16.43 -18.18
N ASP A 189 -3.96 -17.50 -18.99
CA ASP A 189 -3.29 -18.80 -18.76
C ASP A 189 -1.77 -18.65 -18.50
N ARG A 190 -1.09 -17.75 -19.25
CA ARG A 190 0.35 -17.50 -19.11
C ARG A 190 0.64 -16.00 -18.90
N PRO A 191 0.37 -15.46 -17.70
CA PRO A 191 0.48 -14.03 -17.44
C PRO A 191 1.92 -13.51 -17.56
N PHE A 192 2.90 -14.29 -17.11
CA PHE A 192 4.31 -13.91 -17.15
C PHE A 192 4.87 -13.92 -18.57
N LEU A 193 4.40 -14.82 -19.46
CA LEU A 193 4.72 -14.77 -20.88
C LEU A 193 4.24 -13.47 -21.53
N ARG A 194 3.03 -13.01 -21.20
CA ARG A 194 2.50 -11.74 -21.72
C ARG A 194 3.32 -10.53 -21.27
N ILE A 195 3.84 -10.55 -20.05
CA ILE A 195 4.75 -9.52 -19.54
C ILE A 195 6.09 -9.62 -20.26
N ALA A 196 6.64 -10.82 -20.38
CA ALA A 196 7.92 -11.08 -21.05
C ALA A 196 7.92 -10.56 -22.49
N LEU A 197 6.88 -10.86 -23.27
CA LEU A 197 6.72 -10.36 -24.65
C LEU A 197 6.70 -8.83 -24.72
N LYS A 198 6.01 -8.14 -23.78
CA LYS A 198 6.00 -6.68 -23.73
C LYS A 198 7.35 -6.05 -23.38
N LEU A 199 8.22 -6.80 -22.71
CA LEU A 199 9.55 -6.36 -22.29
C LEU A 199 10.67 -6.86 -23.22
N GLY A 200 10.35 -7.64 -24.27
CA GLY A 200 11.34 -8.26 -25.16
C GLY A 200 12.22 -9.28 -24.43
N ARG A 201 11.69 -9.99 -23.41
CA ARG A 201 12.39 -10.98 -22.60
C ARG A 201 11.76 -12.37 -22.74
N SER A 202 12.46 -13.42 -22.30
CA SER A 202 11.86 -14.74 -22.14
C SER A 202 11.02 -14.81 -20.86
N GLU A 203 9.99 -15.68 -20.85
CA GLU A 203 9.20 -15.92 -19.63
C GLU A 203 10.06 -16.46 -18.49
N THR A 204 11.01 -17.34 -18.79
CA THR A 204 11.96 -17.89 -17.83
C THR A 204 12.74 -16.78 -17.14
N THR A 205 13.33 -15.86 -17.93
CA THR A 205 14.07 -14.71 -17.40
C THR A 205 13.19 -13.84 -16.49
N VAL A 206 11.93 -13.61 -16.87
CA VAL A 206 10.99 -12.82 -16.01
C VAL A 206 10.75 -13.50 -14.68
N LEU A 207 10.50 -14.81 -14.66
CA LEU A 207 10.26 -15.58 -13.44
C LEU A 207 11.51 -15.66 -12.54
N GLU A 208 12.69 -15.86 -13.12
CA GLU A 208 13.97 -15.84 -12.42
C GLU A 208 14.24 -14.48 -11.78
N ARG A 209 14.07 -13.39 -12.55
CA ARG A 209 14.25 -12.03 -12.00
C ARG A 209 13.26 -11.71 -10.89
N LEU A 210 11.99 -12.13 -11.03
CA LEU A 210 10.99 -11.99 -9.99
C LEU A 210 11.45 -12.61 -8.67
N LYS A 211 12.00 -13.84 -8.73
CA LYS A 211 12.49 -14.52 -7.54
C LYS A 211 13.69 -13.80 -6.92
N VAL A 212 14.68 -13.40 -7.74
CA VAL A 212 15.85 -12.63 -7.26
C VAL A 212 15.43 -11.34 -6.58
N LEU A 213 14.50 -10.57 -7.18
CA LEU A 213 14.00 -9.31 -6.64
C LEU A 213 13.18 -9.50 -5.35
N GLN A 214 12.51 -10.65 -5.21
CA GLN A 214 11.79 -11.01 -3.99
C GLN A 214 12.75 -11.44 -2.87
N ASP A 215 13.73 -12.28 -3.18
CA ASP A 215 14.75 -12.74 -2.22
C ASP A 215 15.60 -11.55 -1.73
N ALA A 216 15.89 -10.57 -2.59
CA ALA A 216 16.56 -9.31 -2.25
C ALA A 216 15.67 -8.30 -1.49
N GLY A 217 14.43 -8.63 -1.20
CA GLY A 217 13.49 -7.78 -0.47
C GLY A 217 13.01 -6.53 -1.21
N ILE A 218 13.33 -6.36 -2.50
CA ILE A 218 12.84 -5.28 -3.36
C ILE A 218 11.34 -5.47 -3.61
N ILE A 219 10.92 -6.71 -3.89
CA ILE A 219 9.51 -7.10 -3.89
C ILE A 219 9.19 -7.66 -2.50
N ARG A 220 8.45 -6.91 -1.70
CA ARG A 220 8.04 -7.32 -0.35
C ARG A 220 6.97 -8.40 -0.36
N ARG A 221 6.11 -8.37 -1.38
CA ARG A 221 5.00 -9.29 -1.53
C ARG A 221 4.60 -9.38 -3.00
N PHE A 222 4.28 -10.58 -3.46
CA PHE A 222 3.64 -10.80 -4.75
C PHE A 222 2.35 -11.59 -4.56
N GLY A 223 1.22 -11.00 -4.98
CA GLY A 223 -0.08 -11.65 -4.79
C GLY A 223 -1.29 -10.76 -5.06
N VAL A 224 -2.43 -11.20 -4.57
CA VAL A 224 -3.71 -10.50 -4.67
C VAL A 224 -3.68 -9.25 -3.80
N VAL A 225 -3.97 -8.10 -4.36
CA VAL A 225 -4.05 -6.81 -3.64
C VAL A 225 -5.51 -6.43 -3.45
N VAL A 226 -5.96 -6.54 -2.22
CA VAL A 226 -7.36 -6.36 -1.81
C VAL A 226 -7.67 -4.89 -1.56
N ARG A 227 -8.90 -4.47 -1.85
CA ARG A 227 -9.45 -3.18 -1.41
C ARG A 227 -10.21 -3.38 -0.11
N HIS A 228 -9.61 -3.03 1.02
CA HIS A 228 -10.12 -3.29 2.35
C HIS A 228 -11.57 -2.81 2.60
N ARG A 229 -11.98 -1.68 2.02
CA ARG A 229 -13.36 -1.18 2.15
C ARG A 229 -14.39 -2.09 1.50
N SER A 230 -14.04 -2.75 0.40
CA SER A 230 -14.94 -3.65 -0.34
C SER A 230 -15.18 -4.97 0.40
N ILE A 231 -14.33 -5.32 1.37
CA ILE A 231 -14.41 -6.55 2.17
C ILE A 231 -14.89 -6.33 3.61
N GLY A 232 -15.51 -5.17 3.88
CA GLY A 232 -16.20 -4.92 5.16
C GLY A 232 -15.44 -4.06 6.16
N TYR A 233 -14.17 -3.72 5.94
CA TYR A 233 -13.44 -2.80 6.81
C TYR A 233 -13.92 -1.35 6.59
N LYS A 234 -14.83 -0.90 7.45
CA LYS A 234 -15.47 0.43 7.35
C LYS A 234 -14.68 1.52 8.05
N ALA A 235 -13.92 1.17 9.08
CA ALA A 235 -13.06 2.10 9.81
C ALA A 235 -11.62 1.98 9.35
N ASN A 236 -11.07 3.11 8.89
CA ASN A 236 -9.67 3.27 8.50
C ASN A 236 -9.11 4.41 9.35
N ALA A 237 -8.41 4.04 10.42
CA ALA A 237 -7.80 4.99 11.34
C ALA A 237 -6.29 5.05 11.10
N MET A 238 -5.79 6.25 10.80
CA MET A 238 -4.39 6.57 10.92
C MET A 238 -4.16 7.17 12.29
N THR A 239 -3.42 6.50 13.14
CA THR A 239 -3.04 7.04 14.44
C THR A 239 -1.62 7.55 14.35
N VAL A 240 -1.41 8.77 14.80
CA VAL A 240 -0.11 9.43 14.84
C VAL A 240 0.32 9.57 16.29
N TRP A 241 1.58 9.27 16.55
CA TRP A 241 2.14 9.17 17.90
C TRP A 241 3.38 10.05 17.99
N ASN A 242 3.45 10.86 19.03
CA ASN A 242 4.65 11.58 19.40
C ASN A 242 5.44 10.71 20.40
N VAL A 243 6.37 9.95 19.86
CA VAL A 243 7.22 9.04 20.64
C VAL A 243 8.57 9.69 20.90
N ARG A 244 9.15 9.50 22.08
CA ARG A 244 10.52 9.94 22.37
C ARG A 244 11.50 9.26 21.42
N ASP A 245 12.44 10.00 20.86
CA ASP A 245 13.29 9.50 19.76
C ASP A 245 14.13 8.29 20.20
N GLU A 246 14.61 8.28 21.45
CA GLU A 246 15.36 7.16 22.03
C GLU A 246 14.56 5.84 22.16
N HIS A 247 13.21 5.91 22.09
CA HIS A 247 12.33 4.75 22.23
C HIS A 247 11.53 4.42 20.96
N ILE A 248 11.83 5.09 19.85
CA ILE A 248 11.06 4.93 18.61
C ILE A 248 11.10 3.48 18.08
N ASP A 249 12.22 2.83 18.23
CA ASP A 249 12.42 1.46 17.76
C ASP A 249 11.64 0.44 18.60
N ASP A 250 11.68 0.59 19.92
CA ASP A 250 10.95 -0.27 20.85
C ASP A 250 9.44 -0.14 20.66
N VAL A 251 8.93 1.10 20.61
CA VAL A 251 7.50 1.38 20.42
C VAL A 251 7.05 0.91 19.04
N GLY A 252 7.85 1.15 18.00
CA GLY A 252 7.58 0.68 16.65
C GLY A 252 7.48 -0.84 16.56
N ALA A 253 8.37 -1.56 17.24
CA ALA A 253 8.34 -3.02 17.32
C ALA A 253 7.09 -3.53 18.08
N ILE A 254 6.77 -2.92 19.24
CA ILE A 254 5.55 -3.24 20.01
C ILE A 254 4.29 -3.04 19.17
N PHE A 255 4.15 -1.89 18.50
CA PHE A 255 2.95 -1.59 17.72
C PHE A 255 2.83 -2.48 16.49
N SER A 256 3.96 -2.85 15.90
CA SER A 256 4.01 -3.75 14.73
C SER A 256 3.60 -5.18 15.05
N ALA A 257 3.75 -5.60 16.30
CA ALA A 257 3.37 -6.94 16.75
C ALA A 257 1.84 -7.10 16.92
N ASP A 258 1.08 -6.00 17.01
CA ASP A 258 -0.38 -6.07 17.12
C ASP A 258 -0.99 -6.50 15.77
N PRO A 259 -1.79 -7.57 15.73
CA PRO A 259 -2.36 -8.12 14.49
C PRO A 259 -3.34 -7.17 13.78
N MET A 260 -3.88 -6.17 14.49
CA MET A 260 -4.80 -5.19 13.93
C MET A 260 -4.08 -3.96 13.34
N VAL A 261 -2.77 -3.85 13.54
CA VAL A 261 -1.93 -2.83 12.91
C VAL A 261 -1.45 -3.34 11.56
N SER A 262 -1.92 -2.75 10.49
CA SER A 262 -1.56 -3.12 9.12
C SER A 262 -0.30 -2.42 8.63
N LEU A 263 -0.02 -1.22 9.12
CA LEU A 263 1.16 -0.44 8.77
C LEU A 263 1.70 0.26 10.03
N CYS A 264 3.02 0.30 10.17
CA CYS A 264 3.72 1.04 11.21
C CYS A 264 5.00 1.67 10.64
N TYR A 265 5.10 3.00 10.68
CA TYR A 265 6.21 3.77 10.10
C TYR A 265 6.68 4.88 11.01
N GLN A 266 7.99 5.10 11.02
CA GLN A 266 8.58 6.36 11.46
C GLN A 266 8.62 7.35 10.30
N ARG A 267 8.25 8.62 10.58
CA ARG A 267 8.32 9.75 9.66
C ARG A 267 8.90 10.96 10.36
N ASN A 268 9.41 11.94 9.57
CA ASN A 268 9.87 13.20 10.11
C ASN A 268 8.74 13.97 10.81
N ARG A 269 9.09 14.74 11.83
CA ARG A 269 8.22 15.75 12.45
C ARG A 269 8.26 17.07 11.66
N GLU A 270 7.21 17.87 11.76
CA GLU A 270 7.20 19.29 11.32
C GLU A 270 6.83 20.19 12.50
N MET A 271 7.83 20.47 13.35
CA MET A 271 7.64 21.30 14.53
C MET A 271 7.40 22.77 14.18
N PRO A 272 6.56 23.53 14.92
CA PRO A 272 5.75 23.05 16.05
C PRO A 272 4.40 22.45 15.63
N LEU A 273 4.05 22.51 14.34
CA LEU A 273 2.72 22.15 13.82
C LEU A 273 2.41 20.67 14.01
N TRP A 274 3.40 19.80 13.74
CA TRP A 274 3.20 18.37 13.70
C TRP A 274 4.31 17.62 14.47
N PRO A 275 4.08 17.34 15.76
CA PRO A 275 5.09 16.73 16.63
C PRO A 275 5.20 15.21 16.48
N TYR A 276 4.37 14.58 15.70
CA TYR A 276 4.25 13.13 15.60
C TYR A 276 5.32 12.55 14.68
N ASN A 277 5.97 11.46 15.13
CA ASN A 277 7.03 10.76 14.41
C ASN A 277 6.75 9.27 14.14
N LEU A 278 5.73 8.68 14.77
CA LEU A 278 5.32 7.31 14.51
C LEU A 278 3.87 7.27 14.03
N TYR A 279 3.60 6.46 13.00
CA TYR A 279 2.30 6.37 12.36
C TYR A 279 1.87 4.91 12.30
N THR A 280 0.65 4.62 12.73
CA THR A 280 0.03 3.31 12.60
C THR A 280 -1.26 3.39 11.82
N MET A 281 -1.54 2.34 11.03
CA MET A 281 -2.82 2.17 10.34
C MET A 281 -3.57 1.00 10.96
N THR A 282 -4.77 1.27 11.42
CA THR A 282 -5.71 0.27 11.94
C THR A 282 -6.92 0.19 11.02
N HIS A 283 -7.23 -1.01 10.55
CA HIS A 283 -8.42 -1.28 9.76
C HIS A 283 -9.36 -2.16 10.59
N ALA A 284 -10.60 -1.72 10.77
CA ALA A 284 -11.59 -2.40 11.60
C ALA A 284 -12.99 -2.34 10.96
N ASN A 285 -13.90 -3.18 11.44
CA ASN A 285 -15.28 -3.20 10.95
C ASN A 285 -16.09 -2.01 11.49
N SER A 286 -15.68 -1.48 12.64
CA SER A 286 -16.30 -0.28 13.24
C SER A 286 -15.27 0.68 13.84
N ARG A 287 -15.69 1.93 14.06
CA ARG A 287 -14.89 2.94 14.74
C ARG A 287 -14.54 2.52 16.18
N GLU A 288 -15.49 1.92 16.88
CA GLU A 288 -15.31 1.44 18.26
C GLU A 288 -14.26 0.34 18.34
N GLU A 289 -14.26 -0.60 17.40
CA GLU A 289 -13.24 -1.65 17.29
C GLU A 289 -11.86 -1.03 17.06
N ALA A 290 -11.73 -0.08 16.13
CA ALA A 290 -10.48 0.63 15.90
C ALA A 290 -9.98 1.35 17.16
N LEU A 291 -10.86 2.05 17.88
CA LEU A 291 -10.52 2.75 19.12
C LEU A 291 -10.08 1.79 20.24
N LYS A 292 -10.67 0.59 20.35
CA LYS A 292 -10.21 -0.44 21.30
C LYS A 292 -8.76 -0.85 21.02
N VAL A 293 -8.40 -1.03 19.75
CA VAL A 293 -7.01 -1.33 19.34
C VAL A 293 -6.08 -0.17 19.71
N ILE A 294 -6.45 1.05 19.35
CA ILE A 294 -5.64 2.24 19.60
C ILE A 294 -5.43 2.47 21.11
N ASN A 295 -6.46 2.30 21.92
CA ASN A 295 -6.36 2.40 23.38
C ASN A 295 -5.43 1.33 23.95
N ARG A 296 -5.48 0.10 23.45
CA ARG A 296 -4.54 -0.97 23.83
C ARG A 296 -3.11 -0.58 23.53
N LEU A 297 -2.82 -0.10 22.30
CA LEU A 297 -1.50 0.36 21.90
C LEU A 297 -1.02 1.52 22.79
N SER A 298 -1.87 2.52 23.04
CA SER A 298 -1.55 3.65 23.91
C SER A 298 -1.19 3.19 25.33
N THR A 299 -1.93 2.24 25.89
CA THR A 299 -1.66 1.69 27.23
C THR A 299 -0.33 0.94 27.25
N THR A 300 -0.02 0.15 26.23
CA THR A 300 1.21 -0.65 26.17
C THR A 300 2.47 0.22 26.11
N ALA A 301 2.39 1.41 25.50
CA ALA A 301 3.54 2.30 25.29
C ALA A 301 3.45 3.62 26.10
N THR A 302 2.60 3.70 27.11
CA THR A 302 2.28 4.95 27.87
C THR A 302 3.52 5.70 28.35
N GLN A 303 4.60 5.00 28.73
CA GLN A 303 5.82 5.63 29.26
C GLN A 303 6.64 6.38 28.19
N HIS A 304 6.46 6.04 26.92
CA HIS A 304 7.29 6.52 25.81
C HIS A 304 6.50 7.41 24.82
N VAL A 305 5.18 7.41 24.90
CA VAL A 305 4.29 8.23 24.05
C VAL A 305 3.92 9.52 24.80
N MET A 306 4.33 10.66 24.25
CA MET A 306 4.05 11.97 24.83
C MET A 306 2.66 12.49 24.45
N SER A 307 2.21 12.23 23.23
CA SER A 307 0.87 12.57 22.72
C SER A 307 0.52 11.72 21.51
N SER A 308 -0.75 11.63 21.20
CA SER A 308 -1.25 10.94 20.01
C SER A 308 -2.52 11.61 19.48
N ASP A 309 -2.81 11.39 18.20
CA ASP A 309 -4.06 11.79 17.57
C ASP A 309 -4.56 10.69 16.63
N VAL A 310 -5.87 10.64 16.39
CA VAL A 310 -6.53 9.60 15.60
C VAL A 310 -7.30 10.22 14.44
N LEU A 311 -6.79 10.03 13.26
CA LEU A 311 -7.30 10.59 12.02
C LEU A 311 -8.15 9.56 11.28
N PHE A 312 -9.45 9.54 11.52
CA PHE A 312 -10.37 8.68 10.77
C PHE A 312 -10.56 9.17 9.34
N SER A 313 -10.52 8.25 8.39
CA SER A 313 -10.83 8.56 6.99
C SER A 313 -12.35 8.62 6.80
N THR A 314 -12.85 9.80 6.43
CA THR A 314 -14.28 10.04 6.13
C THR A 314 -14.62 9.86 4.66
N LYS A 315 -13.68 10.19 3.74
CA LYS A 315 -13.85 10.05 2.30
C LYS A 315 -12.56 9.56 1.64
N CYS A 316 -12.72 8.70 0.63
CA CYS A 316 -11.63 8.29 -0.26
C CYS A 316 -11.82 8.98 -1.60
N PHE A 317 -10.90 9.87 -1.97
CA PHE A 317 -10.92 10.55 -3.27
C PHE A 317 -10.18 9.75 -4.35
N LYS A 318 -9.11 9.03 -3.97
CA LYS A 318 -8.31 8.22 -4.87
C LYS A 318 -7.67 7.04 -4.13
N GLN A 319 -7.72 5.86 -4.74
CA GLN A 319 -7.00 4.68 -4.27
C GLN A 319 -6.63 3.81 -5.46
N ARG A 320 -5.36 3.81 -5.82
CA ARG A 320 -4.83 2.95 -6.89
C ARG A 320 -3.43 2.44 -6.51
N GLY A 321 -2.92 1.43 -7.24
CA GLY A 321 -1.52 1.01 -7.13
C GLY A 321 -0.57 2.17 -7.47
N ALA A 322 0.61 2.15 -6.86
CA ALA A 322 1.67 3.08 -7.23
C ALA A 322 2.03 2.87 -8.70
N ARG A 323 1.96 3.93 -9.50
CA ARG A 323 2.53 3.95 -10.85
C ARG A 323 3.83 4.72 -10.74
N LEU A 324 4.92 4.09 -11.14
CA LEU A 324 6.16 4.82 -11.38
C LEU A 324 5.87 5.72 -12.58
N SER A 325 5.82 7.04 -12.38
CA SER A 325 5.36 7.97 -13.42
C SER A 325 6.25 7.85 -14.66
N ARG A 326 5.63 7.63 -15.81
CA ARG A 326 6.30 7.83 -17.09
C ARG A 326 6.59 9.32 -17.22
N SER A 327 7.80 9.67 -17.67
CA SER A 327 8.07 10.98 -18.21
C SER A 327 6.93 11.34 -19.17
N VAL A 328 6.24 12.44 -18.91
CA VAL A 328 5.39 13.07 -19.94
C VAL A 328 6.36 13.37 -21.07
N GLY A 329 6.27 12.60 -22.15
CA GLY A 329 7.01 12.89 -23.36
C GLY A 329 6.57 14.29 -23.78
N VAL A 330 7.51 15.23 -23.77
CA VAL A 330 7.36 16.48 -24.47
C VAL A 330 7.17 16.06 -25.94
N SER A 331 5.92 16.14 -26.40
CA SER A 331 5.63 16.03 -27.83
C SER A 331 6.36 17.19 -28.49
N ALA A 332 7.36 16.87 -29.27
CA ALA A 332 8.00 17.82 -30.18
C ALA A 332 7.05 18.19 -31.31
#